data_cf48482ed0f155c3362c4898f0442186
#
_entry.id   cf48482ed0f155c3362c4898f0442186
#
_cell.length_a   1.000
_cell.length_b   1.000
_cell.length_c   1.000
_cell.angle_alpha   90.00
_cell.angle_beta   90.00
_cell.angle_gamma   90.00
#
_symmetry.space_group_name_H-M   'P 1'
#
loop_
_entity.id
_entity.type
_entity.pdbx_description
1 polymer ?
#
loop_
_entity_poly.entity_id
_entity_poly.type
_entity_poly.pdbx_seq_one_letter_code
_entity_poly.pdbx_strand_id
1 'polypeptide(L)'
;SGEALVAGLGITKGFKVLDLGCGDGTTALPEAKLGADVLGIDIASNLVAAGNARVREHGLANIRFQEGDASDLRELKDAAFDLVVSIFGAMFAPKPFDVAKEMVRVTRPGGRIVMGNWIPNDPTLVAQILKISSAYSPPPPEGFVSPMTWGIEDNVIARFGEASVPKEKLSFLRDTYTFNFPGPPSALLGLFRTYYGPTMNAFEAAERNGRAGE
;
A
#
# COMPACT_ATOMS: atom_id res chain seq x y z
N SER A 1 4.69 13.25 0.64
CA SER A 1 3.41 13.17 -0.08
C SER A 1 3.54 12.17 -1.23
N GLY A 2 2.42 11.62 -1.69
CA GLY A 2 2.39 10.75 -2.87
C GLY A 2 3.05 11.41 -4.09
N GLU A 3 2.86 12.70 -4.29
CA GLU A 3 3.49 13.46 -5.38
C GLU A 3 5.02 13.44 -5.34
N ALA A 4 5.62 13.64 -4.16
CA ALA A 4 7.09 13.62 -4.02
C ALA A 4 7.67 12.24 -4.32
N LEU A 5 6.99 11.18 -3.89
CA LEU A 5 7.39 9.81 -4.19
C LEU A 5 7.28 9.54 -5.70
N VAL A 6 6.14 9.86 -6.30
CA VAL A 6 5.85 9.62 -7.71
C VAL A 6 6.82 10.37 -8.63
N ALA A 7 7.26 11.58 -8.26
CA ALA A 7 8.28 12.32 -9.00
C ALA A 7 9.60 11.56 -9.14
N GLY A 8 9.94 10.70 -8.15
CA GLY A 8 11.15 9.86 -8.16
C GLY A 8 10.99 8.55 -8.95
N LEU A 9 9.78 8.18 -9.38
CA LEU A 9 9.55 6.91 -10.06
C LEU A 9 9.98 6.89 -11.55
N GLY A 10 10.33 8.03 -12.13
CA GLY A 10 10.72 8.10 -13.53
C GLY A 10 9.61 7.75 -14.51
N ILE A 11 8.37 8.05 -14.14
CA ILE A 11 7.19 7.83 -14.98
C ILE A 11 7.24 8.79 -16.17
N THR A 12 6.95 8.27 -17.36
CA THR A 12 6.84 9.05 -18.59
C THR A 12 5.46 8.86 -19.21
N LYS A 13 5.09 9.78 -20.09
CA LYS A 13 3.80 9.72 -20.81
C LYS A 13 3.65 8.38 -21.53
N GLY A 14 2.49 7.73 -21.32
CA GLY A 14 2.16 6.46 -21.93
C GLY A 14 2.65 5.22 -21.17
N PHE A 15 3.35 5.37 -20.02
CA PHE A 15 3.63 4.24 -19.13
C PHE A 15 2.33 3.61 -18.68
N LYS A 16 2.28 2.28 -18.70
CA LYS A 16 1.21 1.52 -18.08
C LYS A 16 1.60 1.23 -16.63
N VAL A 17 0.86 1.80 -15.70
CA VAL A 17 1.13 1.67 -14.27
C VAL A 17 -0.01 0.93 -13.59
N LEU A 18 0.34 -0.05 -12.76
CA LEU A 18 -0.57 -0.67 -11.79
C LEU A 18 -0.23 -0.12 -10.40
N ASP A 19 -1.17 0.57 -9.77
CA ASP A 19 -1.08 0.95 -8.35
C ASP A 19 -1.90 -0.04 -7.52
N LEU A 20 -1.22 -0.89 -6.75
CA LEU A 20 -1.79 -2.04 -6.05
C LEU A 20 -1.96 -1.76 -4.56
N GLY A 21 -3.19 -1.86 -4.06
CA GLY A 21 -3.59 -1.32 -2.76
C GLY A 21 -3.62 0.20 -2.81
N CYS A 22 -4.23 0.74 -3.86
CA CYS A 22 -4.14 2.15 -4.25
C CYS A 22 -4.98 3.09 -3.36
N GLY A 23 -5.86 2.54 -2.51
CA GLY A 23 -6.78 3.35 -1.73
C GLY A 23 -7.65 4.24 -2.62
N ASP A 24 -7.81 5.49 -2.23
CA ASP A 24 -8.52 6.54 -2.97
C ASP A 24 -7.64 7.28 -3.99
N GLY A 25 -6.42 6.79 -4.27
CA GLY A 25 -5.54 7.29 -5.32
C GLY A 25 -4.50 8.33 -4.90
N THR A 26 -4.02 8.30 -3.68
CA THR A 26 -2.97 9.23 -3.21
C THR A 26 -1.69 9.17 -4.05
N THR A 27 -1.35 8.01 -4.61
CA THR A 27 -0.23 7.78 -5.54
C THR A 27 -0.72 7.77 -6.99
N ALA A 28 -1.79 7.04 -7.29
CA ALA A 28 -2.31 6.84 -8.63
C ALA A 28 -2.70 8.14 -9.38
N LEU A 29 -3.29 9.11 -8.69
CA LEU A 29 -3.65 10.39 -9.31
C LEU A 29 -2.42 11.21 -9.75
N PRO A 30 -1.37 11.39 -8.93
CA PRO A 30 -0.11 11.96 -9.38
C PRO A 30 0.54 11.25 -10.56
N GLU A 31 0.51 9.91 -10.60
CA GLU A 31 1.03 9.10 -11.71
C GLU A 31 0.30 9.42 -13.02
N ALA A 32 -1.03 9.47 -12.97
CA ALA A 32 -1.85 9.84 -14.11
C ALA A 32 -1.60 11.29 -14.59
N LYS A 33 -1.37 12.23 -13.66
CA LYS A 33 -1.02 13.62 -13.99
C LYS A 33 0.33 13.73 -14.71
N LEU A 34 1.26 12.79 -14.50
CA LEU A 34 2.50 12.68 -15.28
C LEU A 34 2.30 12.07 -16.67
N GLY A 35 1.07 11.65 -17.00
CA GLY A 35 0.71 11.10 -18.30
C GLY A 35 0.79 9.58 -18.41
N ALA A 36 0.91 8.86 -17.30
CA ALA A 36 0.78 7.40 -17.29
C ALA A 36 -0.66 6.97 -17.57
N ASP A 37 -0.83 5.77 -18.11
CA ASP A 37 -2.11 5.04 -18.16
C ASP A 37 -2.18 4.17 -16.89
N VAL A 38 -3.02 4.57 -15.94
CA VAL A 38 -3.00 4.02 -14.58
C VAL A 38 -4.23 3.14 -14.31
N LEU A 39 -3.97 1.94 -13.78
CA LEU A 39 -4.98 1.11 -13.15
C LEU A 39 -4.70 1.07 -11.64
N GLY A 40 -5.61 1.60 -10.83
CA GLY A 40 -5.60 1.42 -9.38
C GLY A 40 -6.44 0.20 -8.99
N ILE A 41 -5.90 -0.68 -8.16
CA ILE A 41 -6.63 -1.82 -7.59
C ILE A 41 -6.58 -1.73 -6.06
N ASP A 42 -7.76 -1.85 -5.43
CA ASP A 42 -7.89 -1.97 -3.98
C ASP A 42 -9.03 -2.92 -3.63
N ILE A 43 -8.95 -3.58 -2.48
CA ILE A 43 -9.99 -4.48 -1.99
C ILE A 43 -11.17 -3.72 -1.37
N ALA A 44 -10.97 -2.47 -0.98
CA ALA A 44 -11.97 -1.64 -0.32
C ALA A 44 -12.83 -0.90 -1.35
N SER A 45 -14.03 -1.42 -1.62
CA SER A 45 -14.97 -0.85 -2.61
C SER A 45 -15.29 0.64 -2.38
N ASN A 46 -15.35 1.08 -1.12
CA ASN A 46 -15.56 2.49 -0.77
C ASN A 46 -14.39 3.38 -1.17
N LEU A 47 -13.14 2.90 -1.05
CA LEU A 47 -11.95 3.63 -1.50
C LEU A 47 -11.87 3.68 -3.03
N VAL A 48 -12.18 2.59 -3.70
CA VAL A 48 -12.31 2.53 -5.17
C VAL A 48 -13.35 3.54 -5.67
N ALA A 49 -14.52 3.60 -5.03
CA ALA A 49 -15.57 4.57 -5.37
C ALA A 49 -15.09 6.02 -5.16
N ALA A 50 -14.39 6.29 -4.05
CA ALA A 50 -13.82 7.61 -3.76
C ALA A 50 -12.75 7.98 -4.80
N GLY A 51 -11.84 7.05 -5.15
CA GLY A 51 -10.84 7.24 -6.20
C GLY A 51 -11.47 7.60 -7.55
N ASN A 52 -12.48 6.85 -7.98
CA ASN A 52 -13.20 7.15 -9.22
C ASN A 52 -13.96 8.49 -9.17
N ALA A 53 -14.43 8.93 -8.00
CA ALA A 53 -14.99 10.28 -7.83
C ALA A 53 -13.92 11.36 -8.05
N ARG A 54 -12.74 11.20 -7.44
CA ARG A 54 -11.60 12.11 -7.63
C ARG A 54 -11.12 12.17 -9.08
N VAL A 55 -11.13 11.04 -9.80
CA VAL A 55 -10.81 11.02 -11.25
C VAL A 55 -11.74 11.95 -12.02
N ARG A 56 -13.05 11.88 -11.75
CA ARG A 56 -14.04 12.76 -12.39
C ARG A 56 -13.83 14.23 -12.03
N GLU A 57 -13.58 14.53 -10.75
CA GLU A 57 -13.33 15.89 -10.28
C GLU A 57 -12.10 16.52 -10.95
N HIS A 58 -11.04 15.72 -11.18
CA HIS A 58 -9.83 16.17 -11.85
C HIS A 58 -9.88 16.10 -13.38
N GLY A 59 -10.97 15.60 -13.97
CA GLY A 59 -11.10 15.45 -15.42
C GLY A 59 -10.05 14.55 -16.08
N LEU A 60 -9.54 13.54 -15.34
CA LEU A 60 -8.54 12.62 -15.86
C LEU A 60 -9.19 11.49 -16.64
N ALA A 61 -8.66 11.19 -17.84
CA ALA A 61 -9.18 10.14 -18.74
C ALA A 61 -8.24 8.91 -18.79
N ASN A 62 -7.06 9.01 -18.21
CA ASN A 62 -5.98 8.02 -18.28
C ASN A 62 -5.80 7.26 -16.96
N ILE A 63 -6.82 7.21 -16.12
CA ILE A 63 -6.83 6.48 -14.86
C ILE A 63 -8.21 5.91 -14.56
N ARG A 64 -8.24 4.73 -13.99
CA ARG A 64 -9.45 4.11 -13.41
C ARG A 64 -9.09 3.32 -12.17
N PHE A 65 -10.06 3.19 -11.27
CA PHE A 65 -9.97 2.35 -10.08
C PHE A 65 -10.92 1.16 -10.19
N GLN A 66 -10.44 0.00 -9.75
CA GLN A 66 -11.16 -1.26 -9.79
C GLN A 66 -11.00 -1.99 -8.47
N GLU A 67 -12.06 -2.64 -7.99
CA GLU A 67 -11.99 -3.55 -6.84
C GLU A 67 -11.24 -4.82 -7.22
N GLY A 68 -10.36 -5.28 -6.31
CA GLY A 68 -9.60 -6.52 -6.54
C GLY A 68 -8.68 -6.88 -5.38
N ASP A 69 -8.26 -8.13 -5.34
CA ASP A 69 -7.34 -8.69 -4.35
C ASP A 69 -5.90 -8.67 -4.89
N ALA A 70 -4.99 -8.06 -4.13
CA ALA A 70 -3.57 -7.99 -4.49
C ALA A 70 -2.90 -9.37 -4.62
N SER A 71 -3.46 -10.41 -3.99
CA SER A 71 -2.97 -11.79 -4.08
C SER A 71 -3.58 -12.59 -5.24
N ASP A 72 -4.52 -12.01 -5.99
CA ASP A 72 -5.21 -12.67 -7.10
C ASP A 72 -5.58 -11.67 -8.21
N LEU A 73 -4.67 -11.45 -9.12
CA LEU A 73 -4.83 -10.56 -10.27
C LEU A 73 -5.12 -11.34 -11.57
N ARG A 74 -5.75 -12.51 -11.49
CA ARG A 74 -5.99 -13.42 -12.63
C ARG A 74 -6.71 -12.77 -13.83
N GLU A 75 -7.48 -11.71 -13.60
CA GLU A 75 -8.15 -10.96 -14.66
C GLU A 75 -7.19 -10.05 -15.45
N LEU A 76 -6.01 -9.77 -14.91
CA LEU A 76 -4.98 -9.00 -15.59
C LEU A 76 -4.08 -9.90 -16.42
N LYS A 77 -3.74 -9.42 -17.62
CA LYS A 77 -2.82 -10.12 -18.51
C LYS A 77 -1.40 -10.13 -17.96
N ASP A 78 -0.66 -11.18 -18.25
CA ASP A 78 0.77 -11.25 -18.02
C ASP A 78 1.50 -10.12 -18.73
N ALA A 79 2.58 -9.64 -18.14
CA ALA A 79 3.47 -8.64 -18.73
C ALA A 79 2.77 -7.38 -19.26
N ALA A 80 1.70 -6.93 -18.55
CA ALA A 80 0.86 -5.84 -19.00
C ALA A 80 1.35 -4.44 -18.59
N PHE A 81 2.19 -4.36 -17.54
CA PHE A 81 2.56 -3.08 -16.93
C PHE A 81 4.06 -2.80 -17.01
N ASP A 82 4.40 -1.54 -17.26
CA ASP A 82 5.77 -1.01 -17.23
C ASP A 82 6.28 -0.86 -15.80
N LEU A 83 5.35 -0.51 -14.89
CA LEU A 83 5.60 -0.25 -13.49
C LEU A 83 4.44 -0.77 -12.65
N VAL A 84 4.76 -1.53 -11.62
CA VAL A 84 3.82 -1.90 -10.55
C VAL A 84 4.24 -1.18 -9.27
N VAL A 85 3.34 -0.40 -8.69
CA VAL A 85 3.57 0.38 -7.48
C VAL A 85 2.67 -0.15 -6.38
N SER A 86 3.17 -0.21 -5.16
CA SER A 86 2.35 -0.42 -3.97
C SER A 86 2.95 0.30 -2.78
N ILE A 87 2.31 1.38 -2.34
CA ILE A 87 2.78 2.18 -1.22
C ILE A 87 1.85 2.00 -0.03
N PHE A 88 2.32 1.22 0.94
CA PHE A 88 1.61 0.85 2.17
C PHE A 88 0.24 0.17 1.94
N GLY A 89 -0.01 -0.39 0.76
CA GLY A 89 -1.28 -1.02 0.41
C GLY A 89 -1.20 -2.55 0.38
N ALA A 90 -0.54 -3.14 -0.61
CA ALA A 90 -0.48 -4.59 -0.81
C ALA A 90 0.19 -5.36 0.34
N MET A 91 0.93 -4.67 1.22
CA MET A 91 1.48 -5.27 2.44
C MET A 91 0.41 -5.86 3.37
N PHE A 92 -0.83 -5.39 3.28
CA PHE A 92 -1.94 -5.87 4.11
C PHE A 92 -2.64 -7.12 3.56
N ALA A 93 -2.32 -7.54 2.35
CA ALA A 93 -2.87 -8.77 1.79
C ALA A 93 -2.34 -10.00 2.54
N PRO A 94 -3.22 -10.97 2.88
CA PRO A 94 -2.88 -12.08 3.80
C PRO A 94 -1.93 -13.11 3.20
N LYS A 95 -1.76 -13.12 1.86
CA LYS A 95 -0.95 -14.10 1.12
C LYS A 95 0.26 -13.41 0.45
N PRO A 96 1.32 -13.05 1.20
CA PRO A 96 2.39 -12.22 0.67
C PRO A 96 3.20 -12.86 -0.46
N PHE A 97 3.30 -14.18 -0.51
CA PHE A 97 3.95 -14.89 -1.60
C PHE A 97 3.14 -14.81 -2.90
N ASP A 98 1.82 -14.92 -2.82
CA ASP A 98 0.94 -14.77 -3.98
C ASP A 98 0.96 -13.32 -4.48
N VAL A 99 0.99 -12.34 -3.58
CA VAL A 99 1.19 -10.92 -3.94
C VAL A 99 2.47 -10.73 -4.76
N ALA A 100 3.60 -11.25 -4.30
CA ALA A 100 4.87 -11.14 -5.01
C ALA A 100 4.80 -11.81 -6.39
N LYS A 101 4.22 -13.02 -6.48
CA LYS A 101 4.04 -13.75 -7.75
C LYS A 101 3.18 -12.97 -8.73
N GLU A 102 2.05 -12.43 -8.28
CA GLU A 102 1.15 -11.65 -9.13
C GLU A 102 1.79 -10.33 -9.59
N MET A 103 2.49 -9.62 -8.72
CA MET A 103 3.24 -8.42 -9.10
C MET A 103 4.26 -8.73 -10.20
N VAL A 104 5.02 -9.83 -10.06
CA VAL A 104 6.01 -10.24 -11.07
C VAL A 104 5.32 -10.65 -12.37
N ARG A 105 4.24 -11.45 -12.30
CA ARG A 105 3.51 -11.92 -13.47
C ARG A 105 2.97 -10.80 -14.35
N VAL A 106 2.37 -9.78 -13.72
CA VAL A 106 1.76 -8.67 -14.46
C VAL A 106 2.78 -7.62 -14.93
N THR A 107 3.98 -7.61 -14.34
CA THR A 107 5.07 -6.72 -14.76
C THR A 107 5.74 -7.27 -16.03
N ARG A 108 5.89 -6.44 -17.07
CA ARG A 108 6.55 -6.85 -18.30
C ARG A 108 8.06 -7.10 -18.11
N PRO A 109 8.71 -7.89 -18.99
CA PRO A 109 10.16 -7.97 -18.99
C PRO A 109 10.80 -6.58 -19.12
N GLY A 110 11.75 -6.27 -18.23
CA GLY A 110 12.37 -4.95 -18.15
C GLY A 110 11.51 -3.88 -17.46
N GLY A 111 10.31 -4.21 -17.00
CA GLY A 111 9.50 -3.39 -16.12
C GLY A 111 10.04 -3.34 -14.69
N ARG A 112 9.40 -2.57 -13.82
CA ARG A 112 9.82 -2.39 -12.43
C ARG A 112 8.67 -2.59 -11.46
N ILE A 113 9.03 -3.07 -10.26
CA ILE A 113 8.12 -3.12 -9.10
C ILE A 113 8.71 -2.18 -8.03
N VAL A 114 7.89 -1.30 -7.47
CA VAL A 114 8.27 -0.40 -6.39
C VAL A 114 7.29 -0.56 -5.23
N MET A 115 7.82 -0.87 -4.07
CA MET A 115 7.03 -1.02 -2.84
C MET A 115 7.52 -0.07 -1.75
N GLY A 116 6.58 0.56 -1.05
CA GLY A 116 6.85 1.24 0.22
C GLY A 116 6.19 0.47 1.36
N ASN A 117 6.97 0.11 2.38
CA ASN A 117 6.50 -0.70 3.49
C ASN A 117 6.99 -0.13 4.83
N TRP A 118 6.19 -0.29 5.88
CA TRP A 118 6.60 0.07 7.23
C TRP A 118 7.64 -0.93 7.76
N ILE A 119 8.68 -0.42 8.43
CA ILE A 119 9.72 -1.24 9.05
C ILE A 119 9.28 -1.61 10.48
N PRO A 120 9.26 -2.90 10.85
CA PRO A 120 8.89 -3.31 12.21
C PRO A 120 9.91 -2.80 13.24
N ASN A 121 9.41 -2.50 14.44
CA ASN A 121 10.20 -1.98 15.57
C ASN A 121 10.94 -0.66 15.30
N ASP A 122 10.60 0.04 14.25
CA ASP A 122 11.11 1.38 13.99
C ASP A 122 10.61 2.36 15.10
N PRO A 123 11.45 3.29 15.60
CA PRO A 123 11.05 4.22 16.64
C PRO A 123 10.14 5.36 16.16
N THR A 124 9.81 5.42 14.87
CA THR A 124 9.01 6.47 14.28
C THR A 124 7.50 6.28 14.52
N LEU A 125 6.73 7.34 14.26
CA LEU A 125 5.32 7.48 14.64
C LEU A 125 4.45 6.29 14.22
N VAL A 126 4.46 5.91 12.94
CA VAL A 126 3.50 4.91 12.43
C VAL A 126 3.80 3.51 12.97
N ALA A 127 5.06 3.13 13.06
CA ALA A 127 5.44 1.83 13.64
C ALA A 127 5.04 1.75 15.12
N GLN A 128 5.15 2.85 15.88
CA GLN A 128 4.70 2.90 17.27
C GLN A 128 3.17 2.85 17.39
N ILE A 129 2.44 3.55 16.53
CA ILE A 129 0.97 3.47 16.46
C ILE A 129 0.53 2.03 16.15
N LEU A 130 1.13 1.37 15.16
CA LEU A 130 0.82 -0.01 14.81
C LEU A 130 1.10 -0.99 15.96
N LYS A 131 2.23 -0.79 16.67
CA LYS A 131 2.58 -1.59 17.85
C LYS A 131 1.53 -1.44 18.97
N ILE A 132 1.13 -0.21 19.28
CA ILE A 132 0.10 0.07 20.30
C ILE A 132 -1.24 -0.51 19.83
N SER A 133 -1.66 -0.24 18.60
CA SER A 133 -2.93 -0.74 18.05
C SER A 133 -3.02 -2.27 18.12
N SER A 134 -1.92 -2.98 17.85
CA SER A 134 -1.89 -4.44 17.90
C SER A 134 -2.12 -5.01 19.31
N ALA A 135 -1.75 -4.26 20.36
CA ALA A 135 -1.97 -4.68 21.76
C ALA A 135 -3.46 -4.67 22.18
N TYR A 136 -4.29 -3.93 21.46
CA TYR A 136 -5.74 -3.85 21.70
C TYR A 136 -6.56 -4.69 20.71
N SER A 137 -5.94 -5.16 19.65
CA SER A 137 -6.58 -6.02 18.65
C SER A 137 -6.72 -7.44 19.19
N PRO A 138 -7.74 -8.21 18.74
CA PRO A 138 -7.82 -9.63 19.03
C PRO A 138 -6.55 -10.37 18.58
N PRO A 139 -6.21 -11.50 19.21
CA PRO A 139 -5.14 -12.35 18.72
C PRO A 139 -5.36 -12.66 17.24
N PRO A 140 -4.31 -12.58 16.42
CA PRO A 140 -4.45 -12.89 15.00
C PRO A 140 -4.86 -14.36 14.81
N PRO A 141 -5.65 -14.68 13.77
CA PRO A 141 -6.01 -16.04 13.44
C PRO A 141 -4.77 -16.88 13.12
N GLU A 142 -4.91 -18.19 13.22
CA GLU A 142 -3.85 -19.12 12.81
C GLU A 142 -3.43 -18.88 11.36
N GLY A 143 -2.14 -18.88 11.10
CA GLY A 143 -1.59 -18.59 9.77
C GLY A 143 -1.52 -17.12 9.39
N PHE A 144 -1.90 -16.20 10.27
CA PHE A 144 -1.79 -14.77 10.00
C PHE A 144 -0.34 -14.33 9.79
N VAL A 145 -0.09 -13.68 8.67
CA VAL A 145 1.21 -13.05 8.36
C VAL A 145 1.11 -11.56 8.59
N SER A 146 1.87 -11.05 9.55
CA SER A 146 1.87 -9.61 9.85
C SER A 146 2.29 -8.78 8.62
N PRO A 147 1.54 -7.73 8.26
CA PRO A 147 1.93 -6.76 7.23
C PRO A 147 3.35 -6.20 7.41
N MET A 148 3.77 -6.02 8.67
CA MET A 148 5.09 -5.50 9.01
C MET A 148 6.25 -6.37 8.52
N THR A 149 5.98 -7.65 8.20
CA THR A 149 7.00 -8.56 7.65
C THR A 149 7.47 -8.15 6.24
N TRP A 150 6.76 -7.25 5.55
CA TRP A 150 7.22 -6.64 4.31
C TRP A 150 8.33 -5.59 4.51
N GLY A 151 8.50 -5.07 5.73
CA GLY A 151 9.61 -4.21 6.09
C GLY A 151 10.89 -4.95 6.48
N ILE A 152 10.94 -6.27 6.34
CA ILE A 152 12.10 -7.13 6.63
C ILE A 152 12.69 -7.62 5.30
N GLU A 153 13.92 -7.21 4.99
CA GLU A 153 14.58 -7.47 3.70
C GLU A 153 14.63 -8.96 3.34
N ASP A 154 14.97 -9.83 4.30
CA ASP A 154 15.03 -11.28 4.06
C ASP A 154 13.67 -11.88 3.67
N ASN A 155 12.57 -11.38 4.23
CA ASN A 155 11.24 -11.81 3.85
C ASN A 155 10.88 -11.35 2.43
N VAL A 156 11.27 -10.14 2.05
CA VAL A 156 11.06 -9.64 0.68
C VAL A 156 11.87 -10.47 -0.31
N ILE A 157 13.13 -10.77 0.01
CA ILE A 157 14.01 -11.63 -0.81
C ILE A 157 13.38 -13.01 -0.99
N ALA A 158 12.86 -13.63 0.07
CA ALA A 158 12.22 -14.93 0.00
C ALA A 158 10.96 -14.90 -0.90
N ARG A 159 10.08 -13.90 -0.73
CA ARG A 159 8.84 -13.75 -1.50
C ARG A 159 9.08 -13.56 -2.99
N PHE A 160 9.95 -12.62 -3.34
CA PHE A 160 10.30 -12.40 -4.74
C PHE A 160 11.18 -13.51 -5.31
N GLY A 161 11.98 -14.19 -4.49
CA GLY A 161 12.73 -15.38 -4.89
C GLY A 161 11.83 -16.52 -5.35
N GLU A 162 10.71 -16.79 -4.65
CA GLU A 162 9.69 -17.75 -5.13
C GLU A 162 9.00 -17.30 -6.43
N ALA A 163 8.93 -16.00 -6.67
CA ALA A 163 8.46 -15.45 -7.93
C ALA A 163 9.55 -15.39 -9.02
N SER A 164 10.68 -16.08 -8.82
CA SER A 164 11.82 -16.18 -9.77
C SER A 164 12.56 -14.85 -9.99
N VAL A 165 12.50 -13.92 -9.05
CA VAL A 165 13.31 -12.71 -9.07
C VAL A 165 14.56 -12.92 -8.21
N PRO A 166 15.77 -12.94 -8.78
CA PRO A 166 16.99 -13.15 -8.03
C PRO A 166 17.31 -11.92 -7.13
N LYS A 167 17.96 -12.18 -6.00
CA LYS A 167 18.31 -11.16 -4.99
C LYS A 167 19.02 -9.93 -5.57
N GLU A 168 19.87 -10.14 -6.55
CA GLU A 168 20.67 -9.10 -7.22
C GLU A 168 19.81 -8.10 -8.02
N LYS A 169 18.55 -8.44 -8.27
CA LYS A 169 17.54 -7.56 -8.89
C LYS A 169 16.74 -6.74 -7.87
N LEU A 170 16.92 -7.01 -6.59
CA LEU A 170 16.26 -6.31 -5.50
C LEU A 170 17.18 -5.21 -4.96
N SER A 171 16.62 -4.03 -4.73
CA SER A 171 17.31 -2.93 -4.05
C SER A 171 16.44 -2.42 -2.91
N PHE A 172 17.08 -2.10 -1.80
CA PHE A 172 16.41 -1.61 -0.59
C PHE A 172 16.91 -0.22 -0.26
N LEU A 173 15.99 0.69 -0.01
CA LEU A 173 16.26 2.04 0.46
C LEU A 173 15.45 2.26 1.74
N ARG A 174 16.10 2.73 2.79
CA ARG A 174 15.42 3.19 4.00
C ARG A 174 15.34 4.70 3.98
N ASP A 175 14.14 5.20 4.16
CA ASP A 175 13.87 6.63 4.17
C ASP A 175 12.92 6.97 5.32
N THR A 176 12.85 8.24 5.69
CA THR A 176 11.99 8.74 6.76
C THR A 176 11.10 9.83 6.21
N TYR A 177 9.79 9.64 6.36
CA TYR A 177 8.81 10.65 6.01
C TYR A 177 8.39 11.43 7.25
N THR A 178 8.49 12.76 7.19
CA THR A 178 8.03 13.65 8.26
C THR A 178 6.59 14.07 8.02
N PHE A 179 5.71 13.73 8.97
CA PHE A 179 4.34 14.23 8.99
C PHE A 179 4.30 15.65 9.56
N ASN A 180 4.17 16.64 8.69
CA ASN A 180 3.96 18.04 9.10
C ASN A 180 2.46 18.27 9.32
N PHE A 181 2.02 18.14 10.55
CA PHE A 181 0.64 18.36 10.92
C PHE A 181 0.49 19.68 11.66
N PRO A 182 -0.39 20.60 11.21
CA PRO A 182 -0.48 21.97 11.75
C PRO A 182 -1.28 22.08 13.06
N GLY A 183 -1.74 20.97 13.62
CA GLY A 183 -2.57 20.92 14.82
C GLY A 183 -1.88 20.23 16.01
N PRO A 184 -2.56 20.17 17.17
CA PRO A 184 -2.06 19.45 18.33
C PRO A 184 -2.02 17.93 18.07
N PRO A 185 -1.19 17.16 18.80
CA PRO A 185 -1.08 15.71 18.65
C PRO A 185 -2.43 14.97 18.77
N SER A 186 -3.33 15.45 19.64
CA SER A 186 -4.68 14.88 19.79
C SER A 186 -5.54 14.97 18.52
N ALA A 187 -5.39 16.04 17.74
CA ALA A 187 -6.10 16.19 16.47
C ALA A 187 -5.52 15.25 15.41
N LEU A 188 -4.20 15.03 15.39
CA LEU A 188 -3.57 14.02 14.53
C LEU A 188 -4.06 12.62 14.89
N LEU A 189 -4.10 12.28 16.19
CA LEU A 189 -4.66 10.99 16.66
C LEU A 189 -6.12 10.84 16.24
N GLY A 190 -6.91 11.90 16.29
CA GLY A 190 -8.29 11.90 15.79
C GLY A 190 -8.40 11.51 14.32
N LEU A 191 -7.48 11.97 13.47
CA LEU A 191 -7.43 11.54 12.06
C LEU A 191 -7.10 10.05 11.93
N PHE A 192 -6.12 9.56 12.67
CA PHE A 192 -5.79 8.12 12.67
C PHE A 192 -6.96 7.28 13.16
N ARG A 193 -7.65 7.70 14.21
CA ARG A 193 -8.86 7.04 14.72
C ARG A 193 -10.00 7.02 13.70
N THR A 194 -10.12 8.03 12.85
CA THR A 194 -11.22 8.17 11.90
C THR A 194 -10.94 7.50 10.55
N TYR A 195 -9.68 7.50 10.11
CA TYR A 195 -9.34 7.15 8.72
C TYR A 195 -8.28 6.05 8.58
N TYR A 196 -7.60 5.65 9.65
CA TYR A 196 -6.55 4.65 9.55
C TYR A 196 -7.02 3.32 10.14
N GLY A 197 -7.29 2.34 9.27
CA GLY A 197 -7.92 1.07 9.62
C GLY A 197 -7.36 0.36 10.86
N PRO A 198 -6.03 0.16 11.00
CA PRO A 198 -5.47 -0.46 12.20
C PRO A 198 -5.82 0.27 13.51
N THR A 199 -5.81 1.60 13.49
CA THR A 199 -6.17 2.41 14.67
C THR A 199 -7.68 2.38 14.93
N MET A 200 -8.51 2.51 13.89
CA MET A 200 -9.97 2.37 14.00
C MET A 200 -10.34 1.06 14.70
N ASN A 201 -9.82 -0.05 14.18
CA ASN A 201 -10.10 -1.39 14.71
C ASN A 201 -9.64 -1.57 16.16
N ALA A 202 -8.51 -0.95 16.54
CA ALA A 202 -8.00 -1.00 17.90
C ALA A 202 -8.92 -0.24 18.88
N PHE A 203 -9.39 0.95 18.51
CA PHE A 203 -10.35 1.71 19.32
C PHE A 203 -11.68 0.97 19.47
N GLU A 204 -12.24 0.42 18.41
CA GLU A 204 -13.46 -0.39 18.46
C GLU A 204 -13.29 -1.63 19.31
N ALA A 205 -12.15 -2.31 19.24
CA ALA A 205 -11.86 -3.48 20.07
C ALA A 205 -11.72 -3.08 21.56
N ALA A 206 -11.06 -1.97 21.87
CA ALA A 206 -10.93 -1.45 23.22
C ALA A 206 -12.31 -1.10 23.81
N GLU A 207 -13.16 -0.43 23.05
CA GLU A 207 -14.54 -0.10 23.48
C GLU A 207 -15.36 -1.37 23.78
N ARG A 208 -15.33 -2.36 22.87
CA ARG A 208 -16.04 -3.64 23.07
C ARG A 208 -15.56 -4.43 24.30
N ASN A 209 -14.29 -4.28 24.64
CA ASN A 209 -13.67 -4.99 25.77
C ASN A 209 -13.66 -4.17 27.08
N GLY A 210 -14.33 -3.03 27.14
CA GLY A 210 -14.40 -2.17 28.32
C GLY A 210 -13.09 -1.45 28.66
N ARG A 211 -12.17 -1.34 27.71
CA ARG A 211 -10.84 -0.73 27.85
C ARG A 211 -10.75 0.66 27.20
N ALA A 212 -11.88 1.30 26.92
CA ALA A 212 -11.93 2.60 26.22
C ALA A 212 -11.22 3.76 26.96
N GLY A 213 -10.96 3.61 28.27
CA GLY A 213 -10.27 4.61 29.10
C GLY A 213 -8.74 4.44 29.15
N GLU A 214 -8.19 3.41 28.55
CA GLU A 214 -6.74 3.17 28.47
C GLU A 214 -6.12 3.87 27.25
#